data_bd8c3f64d28dbed73d6150ba8e442d64
#
_entry.id   bd8c3f64d28dbed73d6150ba8e442d64
#
_cell.length_a   1.000
_cell.length_b   1.000
_cell.length_c   1.000
_cell.angle_alpha   90.00
_cell.angle_beta   90.00
_cell.angle_gamma   90.00
#
_symmetry.space_group_name_H-M   'P 1'
#
loop_
_entity.id
_entity.type
_entity.pdbx_description
1 polymer ?
#
loop_
_entity_poly.entity_id
_entity_poly.type
_entity_poly.pdbx_seq_one_letter_code
_entity_poly.pdbx_strand_id
1 'polypeptide(L)'
;MEHLTRIGIVLPYFGKLPNYFPLFLTSCRHNPTINWLVYTDSDQEMDWPENVKVTKTTFDAFRARLQQNFDFPICLDNPYKLCDFKPTYGDTLAEDLTQYDFWGHCDCDLVFGDLRHFLTEEVFQDHLRILCCGHLSLYKNVPEVNRYYRTQPYIDYQNVLQSPGAFSFDEWPGLSECWLRDGMPYYGKLIYDDLTVGVEDFRPINITPGGFIGPYHNEPDESRRFRKMKNILYRWNLGKLERCWVEKGQLRQEETAYVHMQKRKMSYDPDVISGLSFLIVPGAFLPDRELSAAVLQEFAPVSCSMATRIRLLKDGIKVVLAEVKNIGRKGYCSRSAIVNHIKTYWSNTYK
;
A
#
# COMPACT_ATOMS: atom_id res chain seq x y z
N MET A 1 -6.44 -23.25 -23.33
CA MET A 1 -5.61 -22.23 -22.61
C MET A 1 -6.42 -21.80 -21.42
N GLU A 2 -5.88 -21.97 -20.23
CA GLU A 2 -6.53 -21.44 -19.02
C GLU A 2 -6.64 -19.92 -19.15
N HIS A 3 -7.79 -19.39 -18.80
CA HIS A 3 -8.05 -17.96 -18.84
C HIS A 3 -7.27 -17.29 -17.71
N LEU A 4 -6.26 -16.49 -18.05
CA LEU A 4 -5.52 -15.70 -17.07
C LEU A 4 -6.36 -14.46 -16.68
N THR A 5 -6.63 -14.30 -15.40
CA THR A 5 -7.35 -13.14 -14.84
C THR A 5 -6.67 -11.82 -15.24
N ARG A 6 -7.40 -10.94 -15.92
CA ARG A 6 -6.90 -9.63 -16.38
C ARG A 6 -7.05 -8.62 -15.26
N ILE A 7 -5.95 -7.93 -14.92
CA ILE A 7 -5.88 -7.01 -13.79
C ILE A 7 -5.51 -5.61 -14.27
N GLY A 8 -6.30 -4.61 -13.87
CA GLY A 8 -6.01 -3.19 -14.09
C GLY A 8 -5.89 -2.42 -12.78
N ILE A 9 -4.70 -1.87 -12.48
CA ILE A 9 -4.43 -1.12 -11.26
C ILE A 9 -4.41 0.37 -11.57
N VAL A 10 -5.30 1.12 -10.95
CA VAL A 10 -5.45 2.57 -11.10
C VAL A 10 -4.49 3.31 -10.19
N LEU A 11 -3.69 4.22 -10.76
CA LEU A 11 -2.75 5.07 -10.04
C LEU A 11 -2.88 6.53 -10.53
N PRO A 12 -3.77 7.35 -9.96
CA PRO A 12 -3.74 8.77 -10.19
C PRO A 12 -2.66 9.42 -9.33
N TYR A 13 -1.74 10.13 -9.95
CA TYR A 13 -0.66 10.85 -9.28
C TYR A 13 -0.42 12.20 -9.93
N PHE A 14 -0.58 13.27 -9.17
CA PHE A 14 -0.45 14.65 -9.65
C PHE A 14 0.68 15.38 -8.91
N GLY A 15 1.48 16.11 -9.68
CA GLY A 15 2.68 16.77 -9.22
C GLY A 15 3.97 15.98 -9.48
N LYS A 16 5.03 16.32 -8.74
CA LYS A 16 6.35 15.75 -8.96
C LYS A 16 6.41 14.29 -8.48
N LEU A 17 6.71 13.39 -9.41
CA LEU A 17 6.92 11.96 -9.10
C LEU A 17 8.12 11.77 -8.15
N PRO A 18 8.11 10.77 -7.26
CA PRO A 18 9.24 10.43 -6.41
C PRO A 18 10.50 10.17 -7.23
N ASN A 19 11.66 10.51 -6.68
CA ASN A 19 12.94 10.32 -7.38
C ASN A 19 13.21 8.85 -7.74
N TYR A 20 12.69 7.90 -6.97
CA TYR A 20 12.81 6.45 -7.19
C TYR A 20 11.64 5.85 -8.00
N PHE A 21 10.76 6.66 -8.56
CA PHE A 21 9.65 6.20 -9.40
C PHE A 21 10.12 5.31 -10.60
N PRO A 22 11.32 5.51 -11.19
CA PRO A 22 11.84 4.57 -12.18
C PRO A 22 11.95 3.12 -11.67
N LEU A 23 12.26 2.91 -10.38
CA LEU A 23 12.33 1.57 -9.79
C LEU A 23 10.94 0.95 -9.58
N PHE A 24 9.93 1.76 -9.26
CA PHE A 24 8.53 1.34 -9.31
C PHE A 24 8.17 0.85 -10.71
N LEU A 25 8.50 1.61 -11.78
CA LEU A 25 8.25 1.23 -13.17
C LEU A 25 9.01 -0.05 -13.56
N THR A 26 10.27 -0.19 -13.12
CA THR A 26 11.03 -1.42 -13.33
C THR A 26 10.31 -2.62 -12.71
N SER A 27 9.79 -2.49 -11.51
CA SER A 27 9.03 -3.55 -10.85
C SER A 27 7.69 -3.85 -11.54
N CYS A 28 7.02 -2.84 -12.09
CA CYS A 28 5.82 -3.03 -12.93
C CYS A 28 6.15 -3.81 -14.21
N ARG A 29 7.26 -3.48 -14.90
CA ARG A 29 7.70 -4.16 -16.12
C ARG A 29 7.86 -5.66 -15.94
N HIS A 30 8.30 -6.09 -14.77
CA HIS A 30 8.48 -7.51 -14.44
C HIS A 30 7.17 -8.23 -14.02
N ASN A 31 6.03 -7.54 -14.10
CA ASN A 31 4.69 -8.10 -13.95
C ASN A 31 3.85 -7.88 -15.23
N PRO A 32 4.27 -8.41 -16.40
CA PRO A 32 3.74 -8.01 -17.71
C PRO A 32 2.25 -8.37 -17.92
N THR A 33 1.69 -9.26 -17.12
CA THR A 33 0.28 -9.68 -17.17
C THR A 33 -0.65 -8.81 -16.31
N ILE A 34 -0.10 -7.78 -15.65
CA ILE A 34 -0.84 -6.79 -14.85
C ILE A 34 -0.65 -5.43 -15.52
N ASN A 35 -1.73 -4.66 -15.66
CA ASN A 35 -1.68 -3.32 -16.24
C ASN A 35 -1.81 -2.27 -15.15
N TRP A 36 -1.02 -1.20 -15.25
CA TRP A 36 -1.16 -0.01 -14.43
C TRP A 36 -1.74 1.13 -15.29
N LEU A 37 -2.83 1.72 -14.83
CA LEU A 37 -3.49 2.86 -15.46
C LEU A 37 -3.10 4.12 -14.67
N VAL A 38 -2.11 4.84 -15.18
CA VAL A 38 -1.55 6.04 -14.53
C VAL A 38 -2.19 7.29 -15.10
N TYR A 39 -2.80 8.10 -14.24
CA TYR A 39 -3.32 9.43 -14.58
C TYR A 39 -2.41 10.49 -13.95
N THR A 40 -1.80 11.34 -14.74
CA THR A 40 -0.79 12.27 -14.22
C THR A 40 -0.67 13.55 -15.06
N ASP A 41 -0.32 14.65 -14.40
CA ASP A 41 0.08 15.91 -15.01
C ASP A 41 1.61 16.06 -15.15
N SER A 42 2.38 15.08 -14.66
CA SER A 42 3.84 15.14 -14.67
C SER A 42 4.40 15.08 -16.09
N ASP A 43 5.24 16.04 -16.45
CA ASP A 43 5.99 16.07 -17.72
C ASP A 43 7.38 15.42 -17.62
N GLN A 44 7.68 14.74 -16.50
CA GLN A 44 8.94 14.04 -16.35
C GLN A 44 9.04 12.91 -17.39
N GLU A 45 10.15 12.91 -18.13
CA GLU A 45 10.47 11.81 -19.04
C GLU A 45 10.75 10.55 -18.25
N MET A 46 10.05 9.46 -18.60
CA MET A 46 10.15 8.17 -17.96
C MET A 46 10.18 7.07 -19.01
N ASP A 47 10.90 6.00 -18.73
CA ASP A 47 10.86 4.78 -19.53
C ASP A 47 9.63 3.94 -19.11
N TRP A 48 8.47 4.32 -19.67
CA TRP A 48 7.19 3.68 -19.35
C TRP A 48 7.12 2.26 -19.93
N PRO A 49 6.94 1.22 -19.10
CA PRO A 49 6.72 -0.14 -19.59
C PRO A 49 5.44 -0.27 -20.42
N GLU A 50 5.37 -1.24 -21.33
CA GLU A 50 4.18 -1.48 -22.18
C GLU A 50 2.90 -1.76 -21.38
N ASN A 51 3.03 -2.37 -20.21
CA ASN A 51 1.93 -2.65 -19.29
C ASN A 51 1.58 -1.47 -18.37
N VAL A 52 2.23 -0.32 -18.50
CA VAL A 52 1.88 0.92 -17.82
C VAL A 52 1.26 1.90 -18.80
N LYS A 53 -0.06 2.05 -18.74
CA LYS A 53 -0.84 2.92 -19.62
C LYS A 53 -0.98 4.30 -18.99
N VAL A 54 -0.36 5.30 -19.62
CA VAL A 54 -0.33 6.67 -19.09
C VAL A 54 -1.37 7.53 -19.79
N THR A 55 -2.27 8.11 -19.00
CA THR A 55 -3.20 9.15 -19.43
C THR A 55 -2.73 10.51 -18.89
N LYS A 56 -2.22 11.36 -19.79
CA LYS A 56 -1.87 12.73 -19.42
C LYS A 56 -3.14 13.55 -19.20
N THR A 57 -3.30 14.06 -17.99
CA THR A 57 -4.46 14.84 -17.58
C THR A 57 -4.09 15.77 -16.43
N THR A 58 -4.79 16.87 -16.27
CA THR A 58 -4.64 17.76 -15.11
C THR A 58 -5.43 17.21 -13.92
N PHE A 59 -5.02 17.60 -12.71
CA PHE A 59 -5.78 17.26 -11.49
C PHE A 59 -7.24 17.74 -11.56
N ASP A 60 -7.47 18.96 -12.08
CA ASP A 60 -8.82 19.51 -12.23
C ASP A 60 -9.67 18.73 -13.24
N ALA A 61 -9.10 18.30 -14.35
CA ALA A 61 -9.81 17.48 -15.34
C ALA A 61 -10.14 16.09 -14.76
N PHE A 62 -9.23 15.49 -14.02
CA PHE A 62 -9.48 14.22 -13.33
C PHE A 62 -10.56 14.37 -12.26
N ARG A 63 -10.51 15.44 -11.45
CA ARG A 63 -11.58 15.78 -10.49
C ARG A 63 -12.94 15.93 -11.15
N ALA A 64 -12.99 16.67 -12.27
CA ALA A 64 -14.23 16.89 -13.03
C ALA A 64 -14.79 15.56 -13.56
N ARG A 65 -13.93 14.63 -14.00
CA ARG A 65 -14.33 13.29 -14.41
C ARG A 65 -14.95 12.50 -13.26
N LEU A 66 -14.33 12.51 -12.07
CA LEU A 66 -14.89 11.83 -10.90
C LEU A 66 -16.23 12.44 -10.48
N GLN A 67 -16.37 13.78 -10.56
CA GLN A 67 -17.60 14.51 -10.24
C GLN A 67 -18.82 14.03 -11.03
N GLN A 68 -18.64 13.59 -12.27
CA GLN A 68 -19.74 13.17 -13.15
C GLN A 68 -20.53 11.95 -12.60
N ASN A 69 -19.95 11.20 -11.67
CA ASN A 69 -20.57 10.01 -11.07
C ASN A 69 -21.36 10.31 -9.79
N PHE A 70 -21.44 11.59 -9.39
CA PHE A 70 -22.10 12.02 -8.16
C PHE A 70 -23.05 13.18 -8.43
N ASP A 71 -24.25 13.10 -7.87
CA ASP A 71 -25.30 14.13 -7.93
C ASP A 71 -25.13 15.22 -6.85
N PHE A 72 -24.06 15.12 -6.06
CA PHE A 72 -23.65 16.11 -5.05
C PHE A 72 -22.23 16.61 -5.34
N PRO A 73 -21.85 17.82 -4.88
CA PRO A 73 -20.51 18.33 -5.08
C PRO A 73 -19.49 17.52 -4.25
N ILE A 74 -18.44 17.03 -4.91
CA ILE A 74 -17.32 16.38 -4.23
C ILE A 74 -16.30 17.42 -3.75
N CYS A 75 -15.66 17.17 -2.60
CA CYS A 75 -14.55 17.95 -2.09
C CYS A 75 -13.23 17.21 -2.40
N LEU A 76 -12.59 17.61 -3.50
CA LEU A 76 -11.30 17.08 -3.94
C LEU A 76 -10.37 18.24 -4.28
N ASP A 77 -9.92 18.97 -3.24
CA ASP A 77 -9.19 20.23 -3.38
C ASP A 77 -7.67 20.04 -3.46
N ASN A 78 -7.19 18.83 -3.16
CA ASN A 78 -5.79 18.49 -3.26
C ASN A 78 -5.60 16.99 -3.61
N PRO A 79 -4.47 16.61 -4.24
CA PRO A 79 -4.23 15.22 -4.67
C PRO A 79 -4.21 14.19 -3.54
N TYR A 80 -3.84 14.57 -2.31
CA TYR A 80 -3.81 13.65 -1.18
C TYR A 80 -5.21 13.08 -0.85
N LYS A 81 -6.26 13.87 -1.08
CA LYS A 81 -7.65 13.45 -0.86
C LYS A 81 -8.10 12.32 -1.79
N LEU A 82 -7.36 12.02 -2.86
CA LEU A 82 -7.63 10.87 -3.73
C LEU A 82 -7.60 9.52 -2.99
N CYS A 83 -6.96 9.43 -1.82
CA CYS A 83 -7.03 8.21 -0.99
C CYS A 83 -8.47 7.83 -0.65
N ASP A 84 -9.34 8.81 -0.36
CA ASP A 84 -10.76 8.54 -0.08
C ASP A 84 -11.59 8.24 -1.35
N PHE A 85 -11.05 8.49 -2.54
CA PHE A 85 -11.71 8.16 -3.81
C PHE A 85 -11.31 6.80 -4.38
N LYS A 86 -10.23 6.19 -3.89
CA LYS A 86 -9.77 4.87 -4.37
C LYS A 86 -10.88 3.81 -4.42
N PRO A 87 -11.75 3.65 -3.40
CA PRO A 87 -12.83 2.67 -3.45
C PRO A 87 -13.89 2.93 -4.52
N THR A 88 -13.92 4.12 -5.08
CA THR A 88 -14.92 4.51 -6.09
C THR A 88 -14.47 4.23 -7.53
N TYR A 89 -13.19 3.91 -7.77
CA TYR A 89 -12.64 3.83 -9.13
C TYR A 89 -13.32 2.79 -10.01
N GLY A 90 -13.78 1.67 -9.46
CA GLY A 90 -14.54 0.66 -10.21
C GLY A 90 -15.85 1.18 -10.80
N ASP A 91 -16.45 2.18 -10.16
CA ASP A 91 -17.67 2.86 -10.61
C ASP A 91 -17.35 4.12 -11.43
N THR A 92 -16.43 4.97 -10.93
CA THR A 92 -16.14 6.28 -11.53
C THR A 92 -15.24 6.22 -12.77
N LEU A 93 -14.47 5.15 -12.94
CA LEU A 93 -13.58 4.89 -14.09
C LEU A 93 -13.97 3.62 -14.84
N ALA A 94 -15.25 3.21 -14.76
CA ALA A 94 -15.74 1.96 -15.30
C ALA A 94 -15.40 1.76 -16.78
N GLU A 95 -15.43 2.83 -17.58
CA GLU A 95 -15.11 2.78 -19.02
C GLU A 95 -13.67 2.31 -19.28
N ASP A 96 -12.71 2.77 -18.48
CA ASP A 96 -11.28 2.38 -18.62
C ASP A 96 -11.03 0.96 -18.10
N LEU A 97 -11.95 0.44 -17.29
CA LEU A 97 -11.82 -0.85 -16.60
C LEU A 97 -12.58 -1.99 -17.26
N THR A 98 -13.32 -1.75 -18.33
CA THR A 98 -14.20 -2.75 -18.99
C THR A 98 -13.49 -4.03 -19.43
N GLN A 99 -12.21 -3.95 -19.76
CA GLN A 99 -11.43 -5.09 -20.23
C GLN A 99 -10.82 -5.95 -19.11
N TYR A 100 -10.93 -5.54 -17.85
CA TYR A 100 -10.31 -6.20 -16.71
C TYR A 100 -11.33 -6.99 -15.89
N ASP A 101 -10.93 -8.17 -15.45
CA ASP A 101 -11.73 -9.05 -14.58
C ASP A 101 -11.63 -8.59 -13.11
N PHE A 102 -10.46 -8.00 -12.76
CA PHE A 102 -10.21 -7.32 -11.51
C PHE A 102 -9.63 -5.92 -11.78
N TRP A 103 -10.12 -4.95 -11.06
CA TRP A 103 -9.49 -3.63 -10.96
C TRP A 103 -8.91 -3.43 -9.57
N GLY A 104 -8.03 -2.48 -9.42
CA GLY A 104 -7.46 -2.14 -8.13
C GLY A 104 -6.91 -0.73 -8.09
N HIS A 105 -6.30 -0.40 -6.98
CA HIS A 105 -5.52 0.82 -6.80
C HIS A 105 -4.21 0.51 -6.11
N CYS A 106 -3.21 1.33 -6.33
CA CYS A 106 -1.96 1.28 -5.57
C CYS A 106 -1.42 2.68 -5.29
N ASP A 107 -0.46 2.74 -4.35
CA ASP A 107 0.41 3.88 -4.17
C ASP A 107 1.65 3.76 -5.08
N CYS A 108 2.41 4.84 -5.28
CA CYS A 108 3.59 4.84 -6.14
C CYS A 108 4.90 4.59 -5.37
N ASP A 109 4.84 4.45 -4.06
CA ASP A 109 5.98 4.15 -3.19
C ASP A 109 6.07 2.66 -2.84
N LEU A 110 5.74 1.82 -3.82
CA LEU A 110 5.85 0.37 -3.80
C LEU A 110 7.01 -0.11 -4.68
N VAL A 111 7.60 -1.24 -4.32
CA VAL A 111 8.42 -2.04 -5.21
C VAL A 111 7.85 -3.45 -5.24
N PHE A 112 7.42 -3.89 -6.40
CA PHE A 112 6.79 -5.20 -6.60
C PHE A 112 7.83 -6.30 -6.84
N GLY A 113 7.59 -7.48 -6.26
CA GLY A 113 8.16 -8.75 -6.70
C GLY A 113 7.28 -9.39 -7.78
N ASP A 114 7.32 -10.71 -7.89
CA ASP A 114 6.43 -11.48 -8.75
C ASP A 114 5.04 -11.60 -8.10
N LEU A 115 4.13 -10.72 -8.50
CA LEU A 115 2.78 -10.70 -7.96
C LEU A 115 2.00 -11.98 -8.29
N ARG A 116 2.25 -12.60 -9.46
CA ARG A 116 1.55 -13.82 -9.86
C ARG A 116 1.96 -15.06 -9.09
N HIS A 117 3.15 -15.06 -8.50
CA HIS A 117 3.56 -16.10 -7.57
C HIS A 117 2.63 -16.18 -6.34
N PHE A 118 2.13 -15.04 -5.86
CA PHE A 118 1.26 -14.95 -4.68
C PHE A 118 -0.22 -14.90 -5.05
N LEU A 119 -0.55 -14.27 -6.17
CA LEU A 119 -1.91 -14.05 -6.64
C LEU A 119 -2.21 -15.03 -7.78
N THR A 120 -2.47 -16.28 -7.39
CA THR A 120 -2.81 -17.37 -8.31
C THR A 120 -4.26 -17.27 -8.80
N GLU A 121 -4.63 -18.03 -9.83
CA GLU A 121 -5.99 -18.03 -10.35
C GLU A 121 -7.02 -18.50 -9.31
N GLU A 122 -6.67 -19.41 -8.41
CA GLU A 122 -7.54 -19.83 -7.30
C GLU A 122 -7.86 -18.67 -6.36
N VAL A 123 -6.88 -17.80 -6.09
CA VAL A 123 -7.10 -16.59 -5.25
C VAL A 123 -8.16 -15.69 -5.88
N PHE A 124 -8.17 -15.52 -7.22
CA PHE A 124 -9.15 -14.69 -7.92
C PHE A 124 -10.52 -15.35 -8.06
N GLN A 125 -10.57 -16.69 -8.13
CA GLN A 125 -11.84 -17.43 -8.19
C GLN A 125 -12.64 -17.33 -6.90
N ASP A 126 -11.95 -17.45 -5.76
CA ASP A 126 -12.57 -17.60 -4.45
C ASP A 126 -12.89 -16.27 -3.75
N HIS A 127 -12.35 -15.15 -4.25
CA HIS A 127 -12.43 -13.88 -3.53
C HIS A 127 -12.99 -12.74 -4.40
N LEU A 128 -13.70 -11.83 -3.76
CA LEU A 128 -14.23 -10.62 -4.38
C LEU A 128 -13.29 -9.42 -4.17
N ARG A 129 -12.47 -9.47 -3.13
CA ARG A 129 -11.45 -8.47 -2.83
C ARG A 129 -10.14 -9.16 -2.44
N ILE A 130 -9.03 -8.62 -2.93
CA ILE A 130 -7.69 -9.10 -2.62
C ILE A 130 -6.94 -7.99 -1.95
N LEU A 131 -6.43 -8.26 -0.76
CA LEU A 131 -5.88 -7.33 0.20
C LEU A 131 -6.92 -6.28 0.67
N CYS A 132 -6.61 -5.57 1.73
CA CYS A 132 -7.50 -4.59 2.34
C CYS A 132 -6.73 -3.34 2.76
N CYS A 133 -5.73 -2.97 1.97
CA CYS A 133 -4.77 -1.92 2.29
C CYS A 133 -4.94 -0.73 1.37
N GLY A 134 -4.77 0.48 1.90
CA GLY A 134 -4.80 1.69 1.11
C GLY A 134 -3.71 1.72 0.03
N HIS A 135 -2.56 1.11 0.30
CA HIS A 135 -1.43 1.09 -0.62
C HIS A 135 -1.55 0.08 -1.78
N LEU A 136 -2.33 -1.01 -1.63
CA LEU A 136 -2.70 -1.94 -2.70
C LEU A 136 -3.95 -2.73 -2.30
N SER A 137 -4.99 -2.66 -3.12
CA SER A 137 -6.17 -3.53 -3.05
C SER A 137 -6.68 -3.81 -4.45
N LEU A 138 -7.16 -5.04 -4.68
CA LEU A 138 -7.80 -5.43 -5.92
C LEU A 138 -9.25 -5.84 -5.63
N TYR A 139 -10.14 -5.59 -6.59
CA TYR A 139 -11.58 -5.80 -6.49
C TYR A 139 -12.08 -6.52 -7.74
N LYS A 140 -12.93 -7.53 -7.58
CA LYS A 140 -13.59 -8.18 -8.71
C LYS A 140 -14.45 -7.15 -9.45
N ASN A 141 -14.31 -7.09 -10.76
CA ASN A 141 -14.95 -6.06 -11.58
C ASN A 141 -16.40 -6.46 -11.90
N VAL A 142 -17.26 -6.37 -10.90
CA VAL A 142 -18.70 -6.60 -11.03
C VAL A 142 -19.48 -5.46 -10.37
N PRO A 143 -20.70 -5.13 -10.83
CA PRO A 143 -21.43 -3.95 -10.37
C PRO A 143 -21.63 -3.89 -8.86
N GLU A 144 -21.87 -5.02 -8.21
CA GLU A 144 -22.08 -5.11 -6.76
C GLU A 144 -20.83 -4.72 -5.98
N VAL A 145 -19.66 -5.13 -6.44
CA VAL A 145 -18.36 -4.81 -5.83
C VAL A 145 -17.95 -3.37 -6.14
N ASN A 146 -18.13 -2.93 -7.40
CA ASN A 146 -17.77 -1.57 -7.84
C ASN A 146 -18.58 -0.48 -7.11
N ARG A 147 -19.81 -0.78 -6.73
CA ARG A 147 -20.72 0.14 -6.02
C ARG A 147 -20.89 -0.18 -4.54
N TYR A 148 -20.13 -1.13 -4.01
CA TYR A 148 -20.23 -1.54 -2.61
C TYR A 148 -20.13 -0.35 -1.63
N TYR A 149 -19.26 0.63 -1.93
CA TYR A 149 -19.10 1.82 -1.10
C TYR A 149 -20.39 2.66 -0.95
N ARG A 150 -21.34 2.59 -1.92
CA ARG A 150 -22.60 3.34 -1.90
C ARG A 150 -23.66 2.71 -1.00
N THR A 151 -23.54 1.42 -0.70
CA THR A 151 -24.57 0.64 -0.01
C THR A 151 -24.29 0.45 1.47
N GLN A 152 -23.21 1.03 1.99
CA GLN A 152 -22.77 0.79 3.35
C GLN A 152 -23.57 1.58 4.39
N PRO A 153 -24.24 0.90 5.35
CA PRO A 153 -24.95 1.59 6.40
C PRO A 153 -24.02 2.14 7.51
N TYR A 154 -22.75 1.70 7.53
CA TYR A 154 -21.78 2.04 8.58
C TYR A 154 -20.96 3.28 8.25
N ILE A 155 -20.92 3.68 6.98
CA ILE A 155 -20.15 4.83 6.50
C ILE A 155 -21.01 5.65 5.57
N ASP A 156 -21.18 6.92 5.91
CA ASP A 156 -21.76 7.90 4.99
C ASP A 156 -20.70 8.33 3.96
N TYR A 157 -20.70 7.64 2.80
CA TYR A 157 -19.76 7.92 1.72
C TYR A 157 -19.94 9.35 1.17
N GLN A 158 -21.15 9.89 1.18
CA GLN A 158 -21.40 11.26 0.73
C GLN A 158 -20.67 12.24 1.62
N ASN A 159 -20.81 12.08 2.95
CA ASN A 159 -20.07 12.91 3.89
C ASN A 159 -18.54 12.77 3.72
N VAL A 160 -18.04 11.55 3.47
CA VAL A 160 -16.61 11.33 3.19
C VAL A 160 -16.16 12.11 1.96
N LEU A 161 -16.89 12.01 0.85
CA LEU A 161 -16.51 12.61 -0.43
C LEU A 161 -16.77 14.13 -0.49
N GLN A 162 -17.70 14.65 0.31
CA GLN A 162 -17.99 16.10 0.43
C GLN A 162 -17.10 16.82 1.44
N SER A 163 -16.41 16.10 2.31
CA SER A 163 -15.60 16.71 3.36
C SER A 163 -14.17 16.95 2.90
N PRO A 164 -13.51 18.07 3.31
CA PRO A 164 -12.14 18.38 2.91
C PRO A 164 -11.08 17.49 3.60
N GLY A 165 -11.41 16.86 4.73
CA GLY A 165 -10.49 15.99 5.47
C GLY A 165 -10.32 14.62 4.82
N ALA A 166 -9.17 14.00 5.01
CA ALA A 166 -8.96 12.60 4.67
C ALA A 166 -9.57 11.69 5.75
N PHE A 167 -10.22 10.61 5.32
CA PHE A 167 -10.98 9.69 6.17
C PHE A 167 -10.42 8.28 6.19
N SER A 168 -9.35 8.00 5.44
CA SER A 168 -8.85 6.63 5.24
C SER A 168 -9.95 5.68 4.74
N PHE A 169 -10.75 6.16 3.78
CA PHE A 169 -11.92 5.43 3.28
C PHE A 169 -11.52 4.14 2.56
N ASP A 170 -10.35 4.12 1.94
CA ASP A 170 -9.75 3.00 1.22
C ASP A 170 -9.21 1.87 2.12
N GLU A 171 -9.03 2.15 3.41
CA GLU A 171 -8.40 1.23 4.35
C GLU A 171 -9.19 1.07 5.66
N TRP A 172 -8.56 0.61 6.71
CA TRP A 172 -9.14 0.51 8.04
C TRP A 172 -9.01 1.85 8.81
N PRO A 173 -10.03 2.34 9.54
CA PRO A 173 -11.36 1.77 9.75
C PRO A 173 -12.41 2.21 8.71
N GLY A 174 -12.04 2.33 7.45
CA GLY A 174 -12.90 2.73 6.36
C GLY A 174 -13.73 1.58 5.78
N LEU A 175 -13.79 1.51 4.44
CA LEU A 175 -14.56 0.51 3.72
C LEU A 175 -14.09 -0.92 4.00
N SER A 176 -12.84 -1.10 4.39
CA SER A 176 -12.30 -2.41 4.74
C SER A 176 -12.95 -3.00 6.00
N GLU A 177 -13.33 -2.17 6.98
CA GLU A 177 -14.10 -2.64 8.15
C GLU A 177 -15.51 -3.09 7.76
N CYS A 178 -16.17 -2.33 6.86
CA CYS A 178 -17.48 -2.70 6.34
C CYS A 178 -17.45 -4.06 5.65
N TRP A 179 -16.45 -4.29 4.81
CA TRP A 179 -16.24 -5.53 4.08
C TRP A 179 -16.18 -6.75 5.00
N LEU A 180 -15.44 -6.62 6.11
CA LEU A 180 -15.33 -7.67 7.12
C LEU A 180 -16.65 -7.90 7.88
N ARG A 181 -17.34 -6.83 8.25
CA ARG A 181 -18.62 -6.91 8.98
C ARG A 181 -19.69 -7.62 8.15
N ASP A 182 -19.68 -7.39 6.85
CA ASP A 182 -20.64 -8.02 5.92
C ASP A 182 -20.24 -9.46 5.56
N GLY A 183 -19.10 -9.96 6.06
CA GLY A 183 -18.63 -11.31 5.79
C GLY A 183 -18.31 -11.56 4.30
N MET A 184 -17.95 -10.51 3.58
CA MET A 184 -17.66 -10.60 2.15
C MET A 184 -16.36 -11.36 1.89
N PRO A 185 -16.31 -12.26 0.86
CA PRO A 185 -15.10 -13.01 0.53
C PRO A 185 -13.92 -12.10 0.21
N TYR A 186 -12.81 -12.24 0.95
CA TYR A 186 -11.58 -11.50 0.72
C TYR A 186 -10.34 -12.34 0.98
N TYR A 187 -9.28 -12.03 0.23
CA TYR A 187 -7.95 -12.61 0.44
C TYR A 187 -7.10 -11.66 1.28
N GLY A 188 -6.86 -12.02 2.52
CA GLY A 188 -6.15 -11.21 3.51
C GLY A 188 -4.81 -11.78 3.95
N LYS A 189 -4.18 -12.68 3.16
CA LYS A 189 -2.86 -13.22 3.53
C LYS A 189 -1.80 -12.14 3.54
N LEU A 190 -0.86 -12.27 4.46
CA LEU A 190 0.28 -11.39 4.62
C LEU A 190 1.38 -11.76 3.62
N ILE A 191 1.21 -11.32 2.39
CA ILE A 191 2.15 -11.57 1.28
C ILE A 191 3.09 -10.39 1.01
N TYR A 192 3.04 -9.32 1.80
CA TYR A 192 3.72 -8.04 1.57
C TYR A 192 4.31 -7.48 2.86
N ASP A 193 5.17 -6.49 2.71
CA ASP A 193 5.73 -5.73 3.82
C ASP A 193 5.35 -4.25 3.74
N ASP A 194 4.68 -3.76 4.79
CA ASP A 194 4.37 -2.36 4.97
C ASP A 194 5.29 -1.77 6.04
N LEU A 195 6.15 -0.82 5.67
CA LEU A 195 7.22 -0.33 6.55
C LEU A 195 6.75 0.80 7.46
N THR A 196 7.20 0.79 8.70
CA THR A 196 6.91 1.86 9.67
C THR A 196 7.46 3.20 9.21
N VAL A 197 6.62 4.24 9.24
CA VAL A 197 7.01 5.60 8.87
C VAL A 197 8.05 6.17 9.85
N GLY A 198 9.06 6.83 9.32
CA GLY A 198 9.94 7.71 10.09
C GLY A 198 10.91 7.05 11.04
N VAL A 199 11.11 5.74 10.98
CA VAL A 199 12.19 5.04 11.67
C VAL A 199 13.39 4.81 10.75
N GLU A 200 14.58 4.76 11.33
CA GLU A 200 15.84 4.64 10.58
C GLU A 200 16.05 3.23 10.01
N ASP A 201 15.43 2.21 10.62
CA ASP A 201 15.46 0.81 10.19
C ASP A 201 14.18 0.42 9.44
N PHE A 202 14.21 -0.74 8.82
CA PHE A 202 13.01 -1.33 8.26
C PHE A 202 12.30 -2.16 9.32
N ARG A 203 11.08 -1.74 9.64
CA ARG A 203 10.16 -2.44 10.55
C ARG A 203 8.83 -2.58 9.87
N PRO A 204 8.48 -3.77 9.39
CA PRO A 204 7.15 -4.01 8.88
C PRO A 204 6.10 -3.82 9.97
N ILE A 205 5.06 -3.00 9.70
CA ILE A 205 3.97 -2.69 10.64
C ILE A 205 2.75 -3.57 10.48
N ASN A 206 2.59 -4.16 9.31
CA ASN A 206 1.45 -5.00 8.94
C ASN A 206 1.37 -6.33 9.71
N ILE A 207 2.20 -6.53 10.69
CA ILE A 207 2.53 -7.80 11.29
C ILE A 207 2.06 -7.92 12.73
N THR A 208 1.31 -6.96 13.20
CA THR A 208 0.94 -6.95 14.61
C THR A 208 -0.46 -7.50 14.83
N PRO A 209 -0.62 -8.57 15.65
CA PRO A 209 -1.92 -9.03 16.08
C PRO A 209 -2.68 -7.90 16.79
N GLY A 210 -3.88 -7.59 16.34
CA GLY A 210 -4.67 -6.47 16.86
C GLY A 210 -4.17 -5.09 16.43
N GLY A 211 -3.22 -5.01 15.51
CA GLY A 211 -2.84 -3.81 14.81
C GLY A 211 -3.88 -3.36 13.79
N PHE A 212 -3.51 -2.33 13.07
CA PHE A 212 -4.33 -1.72 12.02
C PHE A 212 -4.89 -2.75 11.00
N ILE A 213 -4.18 -3.87 10.83
CA ILE A 213 -4.50 -4.94 9.89
C ILE A 213 -4.85 -6.25 10.62
N GLY A 214 -4.88 -6.25 11.95
CA GLY A 214 -5.12 -7.45 12.77
C GLY A 214 -6.35 -8.28 12.40
N PRO A 215 -7.50 -7.68 12.05
CA PRO A 215 -8.68 -8.44 11.63
C PRO A 215 -8.51 -9.16 10.29
N TYR A 216 -7.55 -8.76 9.46
CA TYR A 216 -7.35 -9.32 8.11
C TYR A 216 -6.46 -10.55 8.08
N HIS A 217 -5.77 -10.84 9.17
CA HIS A 217 -4.85 -11.95 9.25
C HIS A 217 -5.42 -13.03 10.16
N ASN A 218 -5.85 -14.12 9.54
CA ASN A 218 -6.31 -15.32 10.28
C ASN A 218 -5.15 -16.11 10.90
N GLU A 219 -3.90 -15.60 10.85
CA GLU A 219 -2.71 -16.33 11.29
C GLU A 219 -1.99 -15.58 12.43
N PRO A 220 -2.31 -15.92 13.71
CA PRO A 220 -1.71 -15.29 14.89
C PRO A 220 -0.19 -15.48 15.04
N ASP A 221 0.38 -16.49 14.38
CA ASP A 221 1.80 -16.86 14.57
C ASP A 221 2.77 -16.09 13.67
N GLU A 222 2.34 -15.60 12.51
CA GLU A 222 3.23 -14.84 11.62
C GLU A 222 3.73 -13.54 12.25
N SER A 223 2.88 -12.83 12.99
CA SER A 223 3.27 -11.59 13.66
C SER A 223 4.41 -11.76 14.67
N ARG A 224 4.49 -12.93 15.33
CA ARG A 224 5.58 -13.23 16.27
C ARG A 224 6.90 -13.49 15.55
N ARG A 225 6.84 -14.01 14.33
CA ARG A 225 8.00 -14.29 13.48
C ARG A 225 8.79 -13.03 13.18
N PHE A 226 8.13 -11.98 12.79
CA PHE A 226 8.76 -10.72 12.37
C PHE A 226 9.37 -9.91 13.53
N ARG A 227 8.85 -10.04 14.74
CA ARG A 227 9.45 -9.41 15.94
C ARG A 227 10.88 -9.87 16.21
N LYS A 228 11.28 -11.01 15.67
CA LYS A 228 12.61 -11.59 15.81
C LYS A 228 13.57 -11.19 14.70
N MET A 229 13.05 -10.62 13.61
CA MET A 229 13.86 -10.20 12.49
C MET A 229 14.62 -8.93 12.82
N LYS A 230 15.90 -8.94 12.58
CA LYS A 230 16.78 -7.78 12.76
C LYS A 230 17.49 -7.46 11.46
N ASN A 231 17.84 -6.19 11.29
CA ASN A 231 18.59 -5.71 10.15
C ASN A 231 17.93 -6.11 8.82
N ILE A 232 16.64 -5.82 8.70
CA ILE A 232 15.88 -6.15 7.50
C ILE A 232 16.33 -5.24 6.36
N LEU A 233 16.59 -5.85 5.22
CA LEU A 233 16.69 -5.19 3.93
C LEU A 233 15.98 -6.03 2.86
N TYR A 234 15.81 -5.49 1.66
CA TYR A 234 15.22 -6.23 0.56
C TYR A 234 16.20 -6.32 -0.60
N ARG A 235 16.18 -7.43 -1.30
CA ARG A 235 16.88 -7.65 -2.55
C ARG A 235 15.85 -7.83 -3.65
N TRP A 236 15.91 -6.98 -4.67
CA TRP A 236 15.13 -7.15 -5.87
C TRP A 236 16.05 -7.68 -6.98
N ASN A 237 15.64 -8.74 -7.67
CA ASN A 237 16.42 -9.36 -8.72
C ASN A 237 15.50 -9.96 -9.80
N LEU A 238 15.53 -9.38 -11.01
CA LEU A 238 14.75 -9.85 -12.17
C LEU A 238 13.26 -10.11 -11.86
N GLY A 239 12.63 -9.22 -11.11
CA GLY A 239 11.22 -9.35 -10.73
C GLY A 239 10.97 -10.13 -9.44
N LYS A 240 11.99 -10.77 -8.87
CA LYS A 240 11.88 -11.41 -7.56
C LYS A 240 12.26 -10.44 -6.47
N LEU A 241 11.41 -10.28 -5.45
CA LEU A 241 11.67 -9.47 -4.27
C LEU A 241 11.82 -10.36 -3.05
N GLU A 242 12.96 -10.29 -2.40
CA GLU A 242 13.28 -11.09 -1.21
C GLU A 242 13.50 -10.16 -0.01
N ARG A 243 12.80 -10.41 1.07
CA ARG A 243 13.11 -9.88 2.39
C ARG A 243 14.31 -10.65 2.95
N CYS A 244 15.34 -9.93 3.38
CA CYS A 244 16.57 -10.49 3.93
C CYS A 244 16.75 -10.00 5.38
N TRP A 245 17.05 -10.90 6.31
CA TRP A 245 17.26 -10.54 7.72
C TRP A 245 18.27 -11.47 8.39
N VAL A 246 18.73 -11.07 9.57
CA VAL A 246 19.61 -11.89 10.40
C VAL A 246 18.78 -12.57 11.51
N GLU A 247 18.82 -13.89 11.55
CA GLU A 247 18.25 -14.69 12.64
C GLU A 247 19.31 -15.63 13.21
N LYS A 248 19.57 -15.53 14.52
CA LYS A 248 20.59 -16.34 15.23
C LYS A 248 21.97 -16.29 14.55
N GLY A 249 22.37 -15.11 14.05
CA GLY A 249 23.64 -14.89 13.37
C GLY A 249 23.72 -15.41 11.92
N GLN A 250 22.64 -15.93 11.37
CA GLN A 250 22.59 -16.42 9.99
C GLN A 250 21.70 -15.54 9.13
N LEU A 251 22.09 -15.38 7.88
CA LEU A 251 21.27 -14.76 6.84
C LEU A 251 20.04 -15.64 6.58
N ARG A 252 18.87 -15.01 6.56
CA ARG A 252 17.59 -15.58 6.14
C ARG A 252 17.03 -14.75 4.99
N GLN A 253 16.38 -15.43 4.06
CA GLN A 253 15.74 -14.81 2.90
C GLN A 253 14.38 -15.43 2.67
N GLU A 254 13.42 -14.60 2.31
CA GLU A 254 12.05 -15.02 2.00
C GLU A 254 11.44 -14.09 0.98
N GLU A 255 10.76 -14.65 0.00
CA GLU A 255 10.09 -13.89 -1.04
C GLU A 255 8.86 -13.17 -0.50
N THR A 256 8.64 -11.95 -0.98
CA THR A 256 7.47 -11.13 -0.65
C THR A 256 6.90 -10.51 -1.93
N ALA A 257 5.58 -10.32 -1.98
CA ALA A 257 4.90 -9.81 -3.17
C ALA A 257 5.28 -8.36 -3.46
N TYR A 258 5.43 -7.54 -2.44
CA TYR A 258 5.91 -6.16 -2.56
C TYR A 258 6.34 -5.60 -1.20
N VAL A 259 7.07 -4.49 -1.25
CA VAL A 259 7.39 -3.65 -0.10
C VAL A 259 6.82 -2.25 -0.30
N HIS A 260 6.15 -1.71 0.73
CA HIS A 260 5.60 -0.37 0.78
C HIS A 260 6.51 0.54 1.62
N MET A 261 7.02 1.61 1.00
CA MET A 261 8.04 2.47 1.57
C MET A 261 7.49 3.55 2.49
N GLN A 262 6.16 3.72 2.61
CA GLN A 262 5.51 4.69 3.49
C GLN A 262 6.04 6.13 3.32
N LYS A 263 6.11 6.61 2.07
CA LYS A 263 6.60 7.96 1.73
C LYS A 263 8.01 8.26 2.26
N ARG A 264 8.84 7.24 2.46
CA ARG A 264 10.23 7.40 2.88
C ARG A 264 11.00 8.22 1.84
N LYS A 265 11.85 9.09 2.33
CA LYS A 265 12.85 9.72 1.48
C LYS A 265 13.98 8.71 1.24
N MET A 266 14.07 8.27 0.00
CA MET A 266 15.08 7.31 -0.43
C MET A 266 16.04 7.99 -1.39
N SER A 267 17.33 7.81 -1.18
CA SER A 267 18.33 8.08 -2.22
C SER A 267 18.48 6.84 -3.12
N TYR A 268 19.01 7.02 -4.29
CA TYR A 268 19.41 5.89 -5.14
C TYR A 268 20.69 6.21 -5.88
N ASP A 269 21.49 5.19 -6.10
CA ASP A 269 22.63 5.23 -6.97
C ASP A 269 22.14 5.18 -8.43
N PRO A 270 22.59 6.04 -9.35
CA PRO A 270 22.19 6.02 -10.77
C PRO A 270 22.37 4.64 -11.42
N ASP A 271 23.37 3.88 -11.02
CA ASP A 271 23.65 2.55 -11.54
C ASP A 271 22.54 1.52 -11.23
N VAL A 272 21.71 1.79 -10.21
CA VAL A 272 20.57 0.93 -9.84
C VAL A 272 19.50 0.90 -10.93
N ILE A 273 19.29 2.01 -11.64
CA ILE A 273 18.25 2.11 -12.68
C ILE A 273 18.59 1.24 -13.90
N SER A 274 19.86 1.15 -14.24
CA SER A 274 20.34 0.32 -15.37
C SER A 274 20.50 -1.15 -15.01
N GLY A 275 20.47 -1.48 -13.69
CA GLY A 275 20.66 -2.82 -13.17
C GLY A 275 19.40 -3.68 -13.23
N LEU A 276 19.60 -4.97 -13.42
CA LEU A 276 18.56 -6.01 -13.33
C LEU A 276 18.35 -6.48 -11.88
N SER A 277 19.14 -5.94 -10.95
CA SER A 277 19.08 -6.27 -9.53
C SER A 277 19.58 -5.10 -8.67
N PHE A 278 18.97 -4.95 -7.48
CA PHE A 278 19.36 -3.92 -6.50
C PHE A 278 18.97 -4.31 -5.08
N LEU A 279 19.60 -3.63 -4.13
CA LEU A 279 19.25 -3.70 -2.72
C LEU A 279 18.39 -2.49 -2.31
N ILE A 280 17.38 -2.76 -1.50
CA ILE A 280 16.58 -1.74 -0.81
C ILE A 280 17.03 -1.76 0.65
N VAL A 281 17.72 -0.71 1.06
CA VAL A 281 18.23 -0.57 2.42
C VAL A 281 17.60 0.65 3.09
N PRO A 282 17.63 0.78 4.43
CA PRO A 282 17.13 1.97 5.09
C PRO A 282 17.73 3.26 4.50
N GLY A 283 16.87 4.05 3.84
CA GLY A 283 17.24 5.35 3.25
C GLY A 283 17.82 5.33 1.83
N ALA A 284 18.08 4.16 1.21
CA ALA A 284 18.67 4.12 -0.12
C ALA A 284 18.31 2.86 -0.94
N PHE A 285 18.42 3.00 -2.27
CA PHE A 285 18.52 1.91 -3.22
C PHE A 285 19.97 1.82 -3.68
N LEU A 286 20.58 0.64 -3.59
CA LEU A 286 22.00 0.42 -3.87
C LEU A 286 22.18 -0.68 -4.91
N PRO A 287 23.29 -0.70 -5.67
CA PRO A 287 23.65 -1.82 -6.52
C PRO A 287 23.66 -3.14 -5.74
N ASP A 288 23.23 -4.22 -6.41
CA ASP A 288 23.21 -5.55 -5.81
C ASP A 288 24.64 -6.05 -5.52
N ARG A 289 24.78 -6.79 -4.44
CA ARG A 289 26.02 -7.46 -4.04
C ARG A 289 25.72 -8.75 -3.28
N GLU A 290 26.71 -9.58 -3.13
CA GLU A 290 26.58 -10.79 -2.31
C GLU A 290 26.21 -10.43 -0.86
N LEU A 291 25.15 -11.07 -0.36
CA LEU A 291 24.61 -10.82 0.97
C LEU A 291 25.16 -11.81 1.98
N SER A 292 25.50 -11.31 3.17
CA SER A 292 25.86 -12.10 4.34
C SER A 292 25.29 -11.45 5.60
N ALA A 293 25.31 -12.15 6.71
CA ALA A 293 24.93 -11.56 7.99
C ALA A 293 25.76 -10.33 8.35
N ALA A 294 27.04 -10.30 7.97
CA ALA A 294 27.92 -9.15 8.19
C ALA A 294 27.49 -7.95 7.32
N VAL A 295 27.17 -8.18 6.04
CA VAL A 295 26.68 -7.13 5.13
C VAL A 295 25.39 -6.51 5.64
N LEU A 296 24.45 -7.31 6.15
CA LEU A 296 23.21 -6.78 6.71
C LEU A 296 23.46 -5.90 7.95
N GLN A 297 24.48 -6.22 8.75
CA GLN A 297 24.83 -5.42 9.92
C GLN A 297 25.39 -4.03 9.57
N GLU A 298 25.98 -3.86 8.37
CA GLU A 298 26.44 -2.54 7.89
C GLU A 298 25.29 -1.55 7.80
N PHE A 299 24.09 -2.03 7.48
CA PHE A 299 22.86 -1.23 7.36
C PHE A 299 22.05 -1.18 8.65
N ALA A 300 22.54 -1.82 9.72
CA ALA A 300 21.88 -1.75 11.01
C ALA A 300 21.96 -0.32 11.55
N PRO A 301 20.84 0.29 11.95
CA PRO A 301 20.87 1.63 12.50
C PRO A 301 21.71 1.64 13.77
N VAL A 302 22.65 2.58 13.83
CA VAL A 302 23.29 2.95 15.08
C VAL A 302 22.22 3.52 15.98
N SER A 303 21.80 2.77 16.98
CA SER A 303 20.74 3.02 17.98
C SER A 303 19.86 4.26 17.73
N CYS A 304 18.56 4.06 17.65
CA CYS A 304 17.57 5.13 17.48
C CYS A 304 17.87 6.32 18.41
N SER A 305 18.22 7.46 17.85
CA SER A 305 18.61 8.64 18.63
C SER A 305 17.45 9.07 19.55
N MET A 306 17.76 9.71 20.69
CA MET A 306 16.74 10.24 21.59
C MET A 306 15.79 11.21 20.84
N ALA A 307 16.30 11.97 19.87
CA ALA A 307 15.52 12.86 19.03
C ALA A 307 14.52 12.10 18.15
N THR A 308 14.91 10.98 17.55
CA THR A 308 14.02 10.10 16.79
C THR A 308 12.95 9.48 17.68
N ARG A 309 13.31 9.04 18.90
CA ARG A 309 12.33 8.51 19.87
C ARG A 309 11.31 9.58 20.28
N ILE A 310 11.73 10.81 20.55
CA ILE A 310 10.85 11.92 20.87
C ILE A 310 9.95 12.29 19.69
N ARG A 311 10.48 12.27 18.45
CA ARG A 311 9.68 12.50 17.24
C ARG A 311 8.60 11.44 17.09
N LEU A 312 8.95 10.16 17.17
CA LEU A 312 8.00 9.05 17.10
C LEU A 312 6.92 9.16 18.18
N LEU A 313 7.29 9.53 19.40
CA LEU A 313 6.33 9.80 20.49
C LEU A 313 5.35 10.93 20.13
N LYS A 314 5.86 12.04 19.62
CA LYS A 314 5.03 13.18 19.20
C LYS A 314 4.11 12.82 18.04
N ASP A 315 4.59 12.06 17.06
CA ASP A 315 3.81 11.63 15.91
C ASP A 315 2.75 10.61 16.32
N GLY A 316 3.06 9.68 17.23
CA GLY A 316 2.10 8.80 17.85
C GLY A 316 0.98 9.54 18.59
N ILE A 317 1.33 10.55 19.36
CA ILE A 317 0.34 11.39 20.07
C ILE A 317 -0.55 12.13 19.05
N LYS A 318 0.01 12.66 17.95
CA LYS A 318 -0.77 13.33 16.89
C LYS A 318 -1.75 12.36 16.20
N VAL A 319 -1.32 11.15 15.89
CA VAL A 319 -2.18 10.11 15.31
C VAL A 319 -3.32 9.79 16.25
N VAL A 320 -3.03 9.56 17.54
CA VAL A 320 -4.05 9.31 18.57
C VAL A 320 -5.05 10.47 18.69
N LEU A 321 -4.54 11.71 18.71
CA LEU A 321 -5.40 12.89 18.81
C LEU A 321 -6.25 13.09 17.53
N ALA A 322 -5.70 12.79 16.36
CA ALA A 322 -6.43 12.83 15.10
C ALA A 322 -7.52 11.77 15.07
N GLU A 323 -7.23 10.54 15.50
CA GLU A 323 -8.21 9.46 15.61
C GLU A 323 -9.31 9.82 16.62
N VAL A 324 -8.98 10.33 17.81
CA VAL A 324 -9.97 10.78 18.80
C VAL A 324 -10.87 11.89 18.23
N LYS A 325 -10.32 12.85 17.49
CA LYS A 325 -11.13 13.88 16.80
C LYS A 325 -12.03 13.28 15.72
N ASN A 326 -11.53 12.29 14.99
CA ASN A 326 -12.26 11.62 13.92
C ASN A 326 -13.39 10.73 14.43
N ILE A 327 -13.30 10.19 15.66
CA ILE A 327 -14.36 9.37 16.28
C ILE A 327 -15.66 10.16 16.41
N GLY A 328 -15.57 11.40 16.89
CA GLY A 328 -16.74 12.26 17.03
C GLY A 328 -17.38 12.66 15.68
N ARG A 329 -16.60 12.56 14.57
CA ARG A 329 -17.05 12.92 13.22
C ARG A 329 -17.53 11.72 12.39
N LYS A 330 -16.91 10.55 12.59
CA LYS A 330 -17.17 9.35 11.77
C LYS A 330 -18.28 8.45 12.32
N GLY A 331 -18.59 8.53 13.63
CA GLY A 331 -19.70 7.80 14.26
C GLY A 331 -19.65 6.26 14.26
N TYR A 332 -18.68 5.64 13.59
CA TYR A 332 -18.66 4.21 13.33
C TYR A 332 -17.49 3.43 13.96
N CYS A 333 -16.60 4.11 14.67
CA CYS A 333 -15.47 3.41 15.30
C CYS A 333 -15.81 2.99 16.74
N SER A 334 -15.71 1.70 17.05
CA SER A 334 -15.91 1.25 18.43
C SER A 334 -14.74 1.69 19.32
N ARG A 335 -15.01 2.02 20.61
CA ARG A 335 -13.97 2.32 21.61
C ARG A 335 -12.88 1.26 21.66
N SER A 336 -13.22 -0.02 21.45
CA SER A 336 -12.29 -1.14 21.47
C SER A 336 -11.31 -1.12 20.29
N ALA A 337 -11.74 -0.74 19.09
CA ALA A 337 -10.86 -0.64 17.92
C ALA A 337 -9.79 0.44 18.11
N ILE A 338 -10.16 1.57 18.73
CA ILE A 338 -9.25 2.68 19.02
C ILE A 338 -8.22 2.30 20.08
N VAL A 339 -8.69 1.72 21.20
CA VAL A 339 -7.79 1.27 22.28
C VAL A 339 -6.81 0.22 21.75
N ASN A 340 -7.26 -0.68 20.87
CA ASN A 340 -6.39 -1.66 20.24
C ASN A 340 -5.40 -1.01 19.28
N HIS A 341 -5.82 -0.07 18.45
CA HIS A 341 -4.94 0.70 17.57
C HIS A 341 -3.85 1.44 18.35
N ILE A 342 -4.24 2.16 19.40
CA ILE A 342 -3.31 2.86 20.30
C ILE A 342 -2.33 1.88 20.95
N LYS A 343 -2.81 0.78 21.54
CA LYS A 343 -1.97 -0.22 22.19
C LYS A 343 -0.98 -0.83 21.20
N THR A 344 -1.39 -1.08 19.99
CA THR A 344 -0.57 -1.69 18.95
C THR A 344 0.49 -0.74 18.43
N TYR A 345 0.12 0.50 18.12
CA TYR A 345 1.06 1.53 17.74
C TYR A 345 2.17 1.69 18.80
N TRP A 346 1.79 1.79 20.08
CA TRP A 346 2.73 1.93 21.19
C TRP A 346 3.61 0.69 21.38
N SER A 347 3.05 -0.50 21.28
CA SER A 347 3.82 -1.75 21.43
C SER A 347 4.86 -1.97 20.33
N ASN A 348 4.63 -1.42 19.14
CA ASN A 348 5.53 -1.56 17.99
C ASN A 348 6.58 -0.46 17.91
N THR A 349 6.25 0.72 18.36
CA THR A 349 7.11 1.91 18.25
C THR A 349 8.13 1.98 19.37
N TYR A 350 7.85 1.39 20.56
CA TYR A 350 8.62 1.60 21.79
C TYR A 350 9.18 0.32 22.46
N LYS A 351 8.99 -0.85 21.88
CA LYS A 351 9.65 -2.10 22.27
C LYS A 351 10.65 -2.56 21.21
#